data_67f2c79cd30b30647849b9977d2d6dda
#
_entry.id   67f2c79cd30b30647849b9977d2d6dda
#
_cell.length_a   1.000
_cell.length_b   1.000
_cell.length_c   1.000
_cell.angle_alpha   90.00
_cell.angle_beta   90.00
_cell.angle_gamma   90.00
#
_symmetry.space_group_name_H-M   'P 1'
#
loop_
_entity.id
_entity.type
_entity.pdbx_description
1 polymer ?
#
loop_
_entity_poly.entity_id
_entity_poly.type
_entity_poly.pdbx_seq_one_letter_code
_entity_poly.pdbx_strand_id
1 'polypeptide(L)'
;MAKRRAHIRFSGQIIWLLAAATVCGCSRGTIATGAATAQAKAQVTGFENGVYRGFDRNDYPGDTTMAAMHQTFAFTGYWLTIPPGEEHNTWVGKRATLRSQGWGFLVLANGRLDAEILKEQKKGTPPAELARQDAAVAATAARNEGFPAQTILFVDQEEGGGMLDEQAAYLLAWTEAIAGSGFRAGIYASGQPVDAGGGKTITTIEDLRARVQGSHLHPVAFFDAQDECPPAPGCTVHAKPLAAAGLAKLSAGGPLVAWQYAQSPQRKEITKACAATYAKDGNCYAPGFAGVFLDMDAASTADPSNGR
;
A
#
# COMPACT_ATOMS: atom_id res chain seq x y z
N MET A 1 -25.58 -15.18 47.28
CA MET A 1 -25.73 -13.91 48.03
C MET A 1 -25.93 -12.77 47.04
N ALA A 2 -27.13 -12.24 47.04
CA ALA A 2 -27.58 -11.18 46.12
C ALA A 2 -27.40 -9.81 46.77
N LYS A 3 -27.01 -8.80 46.01
CA LYS A 3 -27.28 -7.36 46.28
C LYS A 3 -27.17 -6.62 44.94
N ARG A 4 -28.24 -6.26 44.35
CA ARG A 4 -29.18 -5.12 44.39
C ARG A 4 -28.67 -3.89 43.63
N ARG A 5 -29.52 -3.53 42.71
CA ARG A 5 -29.60 -2.38 41.78
C ARG A 5 -29.59 -1.01 42.51
N ALA A 6 -29.13 0.01 41.79
CA ALA A 6 -29.68 1.36 41.94
C ALA A 6 -29.82 2.02 40.57
N HIS A 7 -31.04 2.28 40.19
CA HIS A 7 -31.42 3.19 39.09
C HIS A 7 -31.45 4.62 39.64
N ILE A 8 -30.90 5.58 38.88
CA ILE A 8 -31.23 6.99 39.04
C ILE A 8 -31.70 7.52 37.68
N ARG A 9 -33.00 7.84 37.63
CA ARG A 9 -33.63 8.68 36.60
C ARG A 9 -33.47 10.14 37.00
N PHE A 10 -33.17 11.00 36.06
CA PHE A 10 -33.52 12.43 36.19
C PHE A 10 -34.27 12.87 34.92
N SER A 11 -35.49 13.38 35.21
CA SER A 11 -36.40 14.07 34.28
C SER A 11 -36.22 15.58 34.40
N GLY A 12 -36.58 16.27 33.34
CA GLY A 12 -36.99 17.69 33.38
C GLY A 12 -36.10 18.61 32.59
N GLN A 13 -36.47 19.52 31.80
CA GLN A 13 -37.74 20.16 31.39
C GLN A 13 -37.40 21.06 30.22
N ILE A 14 -38.28 21.15 29.29
CA ILE A 14 -38.29 22.04 28.12
C ILE A 14 -38.68 23.43 28.57
N ILE A 15 -37.92 24.45 28.15
CA ILE A 15 -38.35 25.84 28.18
C ILE A 15 -38.24 26.44 26.79
N TRP A 16 -39.41 26.79 26.24
CA TRP A 16 -39.58 27.60 25.03
C TRP A 16 -39.54 29.07 25.45
N LEU A 17 -38.78 29.89 24.75
CA LEU A 17 -38.94 31.36 24.77
C LEU A 17 -39.01 31.89 23.33
N LEU A 18 -40.20 32.34 22.99
CA LEU A 18 -40.54 33.18 21.86
C LEU A 18 -40.22 34.66 22.20
N ALA A 19 -39.63 35.41 21.31
CA ALA A 19 -39.78 36.86 21.17
C ALA A 19 -39.33 37.26 19.77
N ALA A 20 -40.20 37.57 18.93
CA ALA A 20 -40.82 38.81 18.45
C ALA A 20 -39.91 39.66 17.54
N ALA A 21 -40.41 39.83 16.33
CA ALA A 21 -39.90 40.64 15.24
C ALA A 21 -39.91 42.15 15.52
N THR A 22 -38.96 42.88 14.94
CA THR A 22 -39.17 44.28 14.57
C THR A 22 -38.51 44.56 13.23
N VAL A 23 -39.33 45.14 12.35
CA VAL A 23 -39.04 45.60 11.00
C VAL A 23 -38.49 47.03 11.04
N CYS A 24 -37.64 47.35 10.14
CA CYS A 24 -37.49 48.56 9.34
C CYS A 24 -36.07 49.13 9.29
N GLY A 25 -35.60 49.34 8.08
CA GLY A 25 -34.42 50.20 7.83
C GLY A 25 -33.82 50.00 6.44
N CYS A 26 -34.48 50.58 5.40
CA CYS A 26 -33.83 50.71 4.10
C CYS A 26 -32.61 51.65 4.20
N SER A 27 -31.45 51.14 3.78
CA SER A 27 -30.34 52.01 3.40
C SER A 27 -29.70 51.44 2.14
N ARG A 28 -29.81 52.20 1.04
CA ARG A 28 -29.03 52.03 -0.16
C ARG A 28 -27.56 52.24 0.17
N GLY A 29 -26.74 51.25 -0.18
CA GLY A 29 -25.31 51.37 0.01
C GLY A 29 -24.56 50.37 -0.88
N THR A 30 -24.04 50.90 -1.99
CA THR A 30 -22.83 50.51 -2.71
C THR A 30 -22.61 49.02 -3.03
N ILE A 31 -22.68 48.77 -4.33
CA ILE A 31 -22.15 47.57 -4.99
C ILE A 31 -20.64 47.47 -4.69
N ALA A 32 -20.25 46.60 -3.81
CA ALA A 32 -18.86 46.17 -3.68
C ALA A 32 -18.63 45.05 -4.68
N THR A 33 -17.97 45.39 -5.76
CA THR A 33 -17.42 44.49 -6.76
C THR A 33 -16.50 43.47 -6.15
N GLY A 34 -16.79 42.18 -6.37
CA GLY A 34 -15.82 41.15 -6.64
C GLY A 34 -14.77 40.87 -5.61
N ALA A 35 -15.12 40.18 -4.52
CA ALA A 35 -14.17 39.27 -3.90
C ALA A 35 -14.18 37.97 -4.73
N ALA A 36 -13.24 37.85 -5.65
CA ALA A 36 -12.89 36.58 -6.24
C ALA A 36 -12.43 35.67 -5.08
N THR A 37 -13.32 34.77 -4.66
CA THR A 37 -12.94 33.64 -3.82
C THR A 37 -11.94 32.82 -4.63
N ALA A 38 -10.66 33.02 -4.36
CA ALA A 38 -9.64 32.06 -4.74
C ALA A 38 -10.04 30.75 -4.06
N GLN A 39 -10.67 29.87 -4.80
CA GLN A 39 -10.84 28.48 -4.39
C GLN A 39 -9.43 27.95 -4.18
N ALA A 40 -9.01 27.84 -2.91
CA ALA A 40 -7.84 27.07 -2.56
C ALA A 40 -8.05 25.69 -3.16
N LYS A 41 -7.27 25.34 -4.18
CA LYS A 41 -7.24 23.97 -4.70
C LYS A 41 -6.97 23.09 -3.47
N ALA A 42 -7.93 22.25 -3.11
CA ALA A 42 -7.74 21.29 -2.05
C ALA A 42 -6.44 20.54 -2.36
N GLN A 43 -5.45 20.71 -1.50
CA GLN A 43 -4.16 20.05 -1.69
C GLN A 43 -4.41 18.55 -1.55
N VAL A 44 -4.14 17.81 -2.61
CA VAL A 44 -4.37 16.36 -2.59
C VAL A 44 -3.40 15.74 -1.58
N THR A 45 -3.94 15.08 -0.58
CA THR A 45 -3.16 14.47 0.50
C THR A 45 -2.07 13.56 -0.08
N GLY A 46 -0.86 13.65 0.46
CA GLY A 46 0.27 12.81 0.06
C GLY A 46 0.82 13.07 -1.34
N PHE A 47 0.35 14.09 -2.08
CA PHE A 47 0.89 14.41 -3.40
C PHE A 47 2.06 15.39 -3.32
N GLU A 48 3.21 14.97 -3.84
CA GLU A 48 4.42 15.80 -3.88
C GLU A 48 5.30 15.42 -5.09
N ASN A 49 5.86 16.43 -5.76
CA ASN A 49 6.77 16.26 -6.90
C ASN A 49 6.25 15.34 -8.02
N GLY A 50 4.94 15.32 -8.24
CA GLY A 50 4.31 14.53 -9.30
C GLY A 50 4.01 13.08 -8.93
N VAL A 51 4.21 12.68 -7.67
CA VAL A 51 3.87 11.35 -7.16
C VAL A 51 3.02 11.43 -5.88
N TYR A 52 2.28 10.37 -5.61
CA TYR A 52 1.57 10.16 -4.37
C TYR A 52 2.42 9.30 -3.43
N ARG A 53 2.50 9.70 -2.19
CA ARG A 53 3.18 8.94 -1.14
C ARG A 53 2.21 7.98 -0.48
N GLY A 54 2.70 6.79 -0.23
CA GLY A 54 2.04 5.77 0.56
C GLY A 54 3.02 5.05 1.47
N PHE A 55 2.52 4.03 2.08
CA PHE A 55 3.32 3.10 2.87
C PHE A 55 2.66 1.73 2.90
N ASP A 56 3.45 0.71 3.20
CA ASP A 56 2.92 -0.57 3.65
C ASP A 56 3.57 -0.99 4.98
N ARG A 57 2.94 -1.96 5.64
CA ARG A 57 3.42 -2.61 6.86
C ARG A 57 2.58 -3.85 7.16
N ASN A 58 3.15 -4.77 7.93
CA ASN A 58 2.48 -6.02 8.27
C ASN A 58 1.30 -5.82 9.23
N ASP A 59 1.47 -5.04 10.29
CA ASP A 59 0.42 -4.78 11.28
C ASP A 59 -0.47 -3.59 10.96
N TYR A 60 -1.77 -3.69 11.23
CA TYR A 60 -2.67 -2.55 11.21
C TYR A 60 -2.44 -1.62 12.41
N PRO A 61 -2.08 -0.33 12.21
CA PRO A 61 -1.70 0.54 13.33
C PRO A 61 -2.88 1.12 14.12
N GLY A 62 -4.10 0.73 13.80
CA GLY A 62 -5.33 1.20 14.44
C GLY A 62 -6.00 2.38 13.75
N ASP A 63 -7.34 2.44 13.84
CA ASP A 63 -8.19 3.38 13.10
C ASP A 63 -7.82 4.86 13.34
N THR A 64 -7.50 5.23 14.59
CA THR A 64 -7.10 6.59 14.95
C THR A 64 -5.74 6.97 14.36
N THR A 65 -4.77 6.05 14.40
CA THR A 65 -3.45 6.25 13.82
C THR A 65 -3.56 6.41 12.30
N MET A 66 -4.32 5.55 11.65
CA MET A 66 -4.57 5.64 10.21
C MET A 66 -5.20 6.97 9.82
N ALA A 67 -6.25 7.41 10.52
CA ALA A 67 -6.90 8.70 10.25
C ALA A 67 -5.90 9.88 10.35
N ALA A 68 -5.00 9.85 11.32
CA ALA A 68 -3.97 10.88 11.47
C ALA A 68 -2.87 10.77 10.39
N MET A 69 -2.42 9.57 10.04
CA MET A 69 -1.42 9.33 9.00
C MET A 69 -1.90 9.73 7.61
N HIS A 70 -3.22 9.72 7.36
CA HIS A 70 -3.78 10.19 6.09
C HIS A 70 -3.54 11.67 5.80
N GLN A 71 -3.11 12.46 6.78
CA GLN A 71 -2.63 13.83 6.54
C GLN A 71 -1.32 13.87 5.73
N THR A 72 -0.57 12.78 5.71
CA THR A 72 0.75 12.68 5.07
C THR A 72 0.75 11.74 3.87
N PHE A 73 -0.05 10.67 3.91
CA PHE A 73 -0.05 9.61 2.93
C PHE A 73 -1.38 9.52 2.18
N ALA A 74 -1.33 9.23 0.88
CA ALA A 74 -2.51 9.09 0.02
C ALA A 74 -3.06 7.67 0.00
N PHE A 75 -2.19 6.67 0.12
CA PHE A 75 -2.54 5.25 0.07
C PHE A 75 -1.77 4.44 1.10
N THR A 76 -2.26 3.23 1.36
CA THR A 76 -1.64 2.26 2.26
C THR A 76 -1.63 0.86 1.65
N GLY A 77 -0.64 0.05 1.98
CA GLY A 77 -0.71 -1.38 1.83
C GLY A 77 -1.94 -1.95 2.54
N TYR A 78 -2.55 -2.96 1.97
CA TYR A 78 -3.68 -3.68 2.55
C TYR A 78 -3.52 -5.17 2.32
N TRP A 79 -3.26 -5.91 3.38
CA TRP A 79 -3.04 -7.34 3.31
C TRP A 79 -4.34 -8.13 3.26
N LEU A 80 -4.49 -8.96 2.22
CA LEU A 80 -5.61 -9.89 2.06
C LEU A 80 -5.39 -11.20 2.81
N THR A 81 -4.13 -11.62 2.90
CA THR A 81 -3.69 -12.85 3.57
C THR A 81 -2.80 -12.49 4.75
N ILE A 82 -2.36 -13.48 5.54
CA ILE A 82 -1.44 -13.24 6.66
C ILE A 82 -0.12 -12.68 6.10
N PRO A 83 0.33 -11.50 6.55
CA PRO A 83 1.59 -10.92 6.10
C PRO A 83 2.81 -11.77 6.45
N PRO A 84 3.95 -11.58 5.77
CA PRO A 84 5.18 -12.29 6.09
C PRO A 84 5.59 -12.13 7.55
N GLY A 85 5.91 -13.25 8.21
CA GLY A 85 6.38 -13.25 9.60
C GLY A 85 5.31 -13.02 10.68
N GLU A 86 4.04 -12.81 10.30
CA GLU A 86 2.94 -12.62 11.25
C GLU A 86 2.17 -13.92 11.50
N GLU A 87 1.48 -14.01 12.65
CA GLU A 87 0.58 -15.12 12.97
C GLU A 87 -0.86 -14.84 12.54
N HIS A 88 -1.22 -13.56 12.41
CA HIS A 88 -2.58 -13.12 12.13
C HIS A 88 -2.59 -11.93 11.17
N ASN A 89 -3.65 -11.82 10.38
CA ASN A 89 -3.88 -10.66 9.55
C ASN A 89 -4.75 -9.62 10.28
N THR A 90 -4.15 -8.55 10.78
CA THR A 90 -4.83 -7.47 11.51
C THR A 90 -5.54 -6.47 10.60
N TRP A 91 -5.37 -6.56 9.27
CA TRP A 91 -6.02 -5.70 8.27
C TRP A 91 -7.44 -6.15 7.92
N VAL A 92 -7.81 -7.39 8.23
CA VAL A 92 -9.14 -7.95 7.90
C VAL A 92 -10.25 -7.07 8.49
N GLY A 93 -11.24 -6.72 7.63
CA GLY A 93 -12.38 -5.89 8.01
C GLY A 93 -12.10 -4.39 8.08
N LYS A 94 -10.90 -3.91 7.71
CA LYS A 94 -10.51 -2.50 7.83
C LYS A 94 -10.79 -1.69 6.56
N ARG A 95 -10.99 -2.33 5.41
CA ARG A 95 -11.17 -1.62 4.13
C ARG A 95 -12.29 -0.57 4.16
N ALA A 96 -13.47 -0.90 4.70
CA ALA A 96 -14.60 0.04 4.72
C ALA A 96 -14.28 1.32 5.50
N THR A 97 -13.63 1.20 6.66
CA THR A 97 -13.16 2.32 7.48
C THR A 97 -12.13 3.16 6.73
N LEU A 98 -11.11 2.53 6.16
CA LEU A 98 -10.05 3.20 5.42
C LEU A 98 -10.61 3.93 4.19
N ARG A 99 -11.49 3.28 3.43
CA ARG A 99 -12.16 3.90 2.29
C ARG A 99 -12.97 5.13 2.71
N SER A 100 -13.69 5.08 3.83
CA SER A 100 -14.46 6.22 4.34
C SER A 100 -13.58 7.39 4.78
N GLN A 101 -12.34 7.12 5.20
CA GLN A 101 -11.31 8.11 5.50
C GLN A 101 -10.64 8.69 4.24
N GLY A 102 -10.87 8.13 3.06
CA GLY A 102 -10.31 8.61 1.79
C GLY A 102 -9.02 7.90 1.34
N TRP A 103 -8.60 6.84 2.03
CA TRP A 103 -7.41 6.07 1.65
C TRP A 103 -7.54 5.41 0.28
N GLY A 104 -6.45 5.47 -0.51
CA GLY A 104 -6.22 4.55 -1.60
C GLY A 104 -5.53 3.27 -1.10
N PHE A 105 -5.44 2.28 -1.97
CA PHE A 105 -4.98 0.96 -1.60
C PHE A 105 -3.86 0.46 -2.50
N LEU A 106 -2.90 -0.23 -1.89
CA LEU A 106 -1.97 -1.13 -2.52
C LEU A 106 -2.27 -2.53 -1.94
N VAL A 107 -2.98 -3.36 -2.71
CA VAL A 107 -3.61 -4.59 -2.19
C VAL A 107 -2.66 -5.77 -2.31
N LEU A 108 -2.28 -6.35 -1.18
CA LEU A 108 -1.19 -7.32 -1.04
C LEU A 108 -1.72 -8.70 -0.62
N ALA A 109 -1.11 -9.74 -1.15
CA ALA A 109 -1.26 -11.12 -0.71
C ALA A 109 0.14 -11.73 -0.52
N ASN A 110 0.37 -12.38 0.61
CA ASN A 110 1.64 -13.04 0.88
C ASN A 110 1.88 -14.16 -0.15
N GLY A 111 3.06 -14.18 -0.76
CA GLY A 111 3.52 -15.22 -1.65
C GLY A 111 4.15 -16.39 -0.89
N ARG A 112 4.94 -17.18 -1.60
CA ARG A 112 5.67 -18.31 -1.04
C ARG A 112 7.16 -18.15 -1.28
N LEU A 113 7.95 -18.46 -0.26
CA LEU A 113 9.39 -18.65 -0.43
C LEU A 113 9.65 -19.94 -1.21
N ASP A 114 10.79 -20.01 -1.91
CA ASP A 114 11.19 -21.19 -2.66
C ASP A 114 11.17 -22.47 -1.81
N ALA A 115 11.71 -22.39 -0.60
CA ALA A 115 11.71 -23.51 0.34
C ALA A 115 10.31 -24.03 0.68
N GLU A 116 9.31 -23.14 0.71
CA GLU A 116 7.90 -23.50 0.96
C GLU A 116 7.30 -24.20 -0.25
N ILE A 117 7.56 -23.65 -1.47
CA ILE A 117 7.12 -24.26 -2.72
C ILE A 117 7.67 -25.67 -2.87
N LEU A 118 8.97 -25.84 -2.69
CA LEU A 118 9.65 -27.14 -2.73
C LEU A 118 9.13 -28.13 -1.69
N LYS A 119 8.78 -27.64 -0.47
CA LYS A 119 8.19 -28.47 0.59
C LYS A 119 6.83 -29.03 0.17
N GLU A 120 5.97 -28.21 -0.42
CA GLU A 120 4.65 -28.65 -0.89
C GLU A 120 4.77 -29.56 -2.14
N GLN A 121 5.72 -29.25 -3.02
CA GLN A 121 6.01 -30.12 -4.18
C GLN A 121 6.45 -31.53 -3.76
N LYS A 122 7.28 -31.66 -2.72
CA LYS A 122 7.65 -32.97 -2.16
C LYS A 122 6.47 -33.73 -1.58
N LYS A 123 5.38 -33.05 -1.17
CA LYS A 123 4.14 -33.65 -0.70
C LYS A 123 3.18 -34.00 -1.85
N GLY A 124 3.53 -33.66 -3.09
CA GLY A 124 2.76 -33.97 -4.28
C GLY A 124 1.92 -32.80 -4.85
N THR A 125 2.05 -31.59 -4.30
CA THR A 125 1.37 -30.39 -4.82
C THR A 125 2.32 -29.64 -5.77
N PRO A 126 2.10 -29.63 -7.08
CA PRO A 126 2.93 -28.88 -8.02
C PRO A 126 2.87 -27.37 -7.76
N PRO A 127 3.93 -26.59 -8.05
CA PRO A 127 3.98 -25.15 -7.82
C PRO A 127 2.77 -24.40 -8.43
N ALA A 128 2.39 -24.73 -9.66
CA ALA A 128 1.24 -24.11 -10.32
C ALA A 128 -0.11 -24.43 -9.66
N GLU A 129 -0.26 -25.61 -9.06
CA GLU A 129 -1.48 -25.96 -8.30
C GLU A 129 -1.54 -25.22 -6.97
N LEU A 130 -0.42 -25.18 -6.24
CA LEU A 130 -0.28 -24.41 -5.02
C LEU A 130 -0.64 -22.94 -5.26
N ALA A 131 -0.13 -22.36 -6.34
CA ALA A 131 -0.40 -21.00 -6.75
C ALA A 131 -1.90 -20.72 -7.00
N ARG A 132 -2.59 -21.64 -7.68
CA ARG A 132 -4.05 -21.52 -7.91
C ARG A 132 -4.83 -21.55 -6.61
N GLN A 133 -4.42 -22.38 -5.64
CA GLN A 133 -5.04 -22.43 -4.31
C GLN A 133 -4.85 -21.10 -3.56
N ASP A 134 -3.61 -20.59 -3.51
CA ASP A 134 -3.30 -19.32 -2.84
C ASP A 134 -3.99 -18.12 -3.53
N ALA A 135 -4.05 -18.10 -4.85
CA ALA A 135 -4.78 -17.09 -5.61
C ALA A 135 -6.29 -17.11 -5.32
N ALA A 136 -6.88 -18.30 -5.18
CA ALA A 136 -8.29 -18.44 -4.83
C ALA A 136 -8.58 -17.90 -3.42
N VAL A 137 -7.67 -18.11 -2.47
CA VAL A 137 -7.75 -17.53 -1.12
C VAL A 137 -7.69 -16.00 -1.20
N ALA A 138 -6.70 -15.44 -1.90
CA ALA A 138 -6.55 -13.99 -2.06
C ALA A 138 -7.76 -13.34 -2.73
N ALA A 139 -8.25 -13.92 -3.83
CA ALA A 139 -9.42 -13.42 -4.56
C ALA A 139 -10.71 -13.49 -3.70
N THR A 140 -10.86 -14.53 -2.88
CA THR A 140 -11.98 -14.66 -1.94
C THR A 140 -11.90 -13.60 -0.85
N ALA A 141 -10.72 -13.39 -0.26
CA ALA A 141 -10.50 -12.33 0.72
C ALA A 141 -10.81 -10.95 0.15
N ALA A 142 -10.35 -10.66 -1.07
CA ALA A 142 -10.62 -9.39 -1.75
C ALA A 142 -12.14 -9.15 -1.94
N ARG A 143 -12.90 -10.18 -2.33
CA ARG A 143 -14.37 -10.07 -2.45
C ARG A 143 -15.04 -9.85 -1.08
N ASN A 144 -14.61 -10.56 -0.05
CA ASN A 144 -15.15 -10.43 1.31
C ASN A 144 -14.90 -9.03 1.88
N GLU A 145 -13.75 -8.43 1.58
CA GLU A 145 -13.42 -7.05 1.92
C GLU A 145 -14.17 -6.02 1.05
N GLY A 146 -14.83 -6.46 -0.02
CA GLY A 146 -15.61 -5.63 -0.94
C GLY A 146 -14.74 -4.85 -1.93
N PHE A 147 -13.54 -5.31 -2.25
CA PHE A 147 -12.75 -4.73 -3.35
C PHE A 147 -13.47 -4.90 -4.68
N PRO A 148 -13.55 -3.84 -5.52
CA PRO A 148 -14.24 -3.92 -6.80
C PRO A 148 -13.52 -4.86 -7.78
N ALA A 149 -14.25 -5.34 -8.78
CA ALA A 149 -13.63 -6.02 -9.91
C ALA A 149 -12.54 -5.14 -10.56
N GLN A 150 -11.52 -5.77 -11.14
CA GLN A 150 -10.36 -5.10 -11.73
C GLN A 150 -9.45 -4.37 -10.72
N THR A 151 -9.65 -4.52 -9.42
CA THR A 151 -8.62 -4.16 -8.44
C THR A 151 -7.37 -4.97 -8.72
N ILE A 152 -6.19 -4.35 -8.64
CA ILE A 152 -4.91 -5.05 -8.77
C ILE A 152 -4.59 -5.71 -7.44
N LEU A 153 -4.40 -7.03 -7.45
CA LEU A 153 -3.94 -7.80 -6.30
C LEU A 153 -2.47 -8.17 -6.54
N PHE A 154 -1.58 -7.75 -5.66
CA PHE A 154 -0.15 -8.05 -5.75
C PHE A 154 0.18 -9.29 -4.92
N VAL A 155 0.85 -10.26 -5.53
CA VAL A 155 1.56 -11.30 -4.77
C VAL A 155 2.90 -10.75 -4.33
N ASP A 156 3.23 -10.95 -3.07
CA ASP A 156 4.49 -10.54 -2.47
C ASP A 156 5.56 -11.62 -2.71
N GLN A 157 6.58 -11.27 -3.50
CA GLN A 157 7.76 -12.10 -3.77
C GLN A 157 8.98 -11.52 -3.08
N GLU A 158 9.29 -12.08 -1.92
CA GLU A 158 10.36 -11.61 -1.03
C GLU A 158 11.77 -11.91 -1.56
N GLU A 159 11.95 -13.05 -2.23
CA GLU A 159 13.28 -13.48 -2.67
C GLU A 159 13.71 -12.74 -3.94
N GLY A 160 14.92 -12.16 -3.90
CA GLY A 160 15.48 -11.39 -5.00
C GLY A 160 16.35 -12.23 -5.94
N GLY A 161 16.67 -11.66 -7.11
CA GLY A 161 17.51 -12.27 -8.12
C GLY A 161 16.74 -12.91 -9.28
N GLY A 162 17.44 -13.70 -10.10
CA GLY A 162 16.79 -14.49 -11.15
C GLY A 162 15.90 -15.56 -10.54
N MET A 163 14.71 -15.72 -11.10
CA MET A 163 13.71 -16.67 -10.60
C MET A 163 14.15 -18.11 -10.82
N LEU A 164 14.02 -18.93 -9.79
CA LEU A 164 14.05 -20.39 -9.94
C LEU A 164 12.82 -20.87 -10.72
N ASP A 165 12.92 -22.02 -11.36
CA ASP A 165 11.84 -22.49 -12.25
C ASP A 165 10.53 -22.77 -11.50
N GLU A 166 10.62 -23.30 -10.28
CA GLU A 166 9.47 -23.53 -9.40
C GLU A 166 8.83 -22.23 -8.89
N GLN A 167 9.61 -21.22 -8.57
CA GLN A 167 9.12 -19.90 -8.21
C GLN A 167 8.41 -19.24 -9.40
N ALA A 168 9.02 -19.29 -10.57
CA ALA A 168 8.42 -18.77 -11.79
C ALA A 168 7.12 -19.50 -12.13
N ALA A 169 7.09 -20.83 -12.03
CA ALA A 169 5.88 -21.63 -12.26
C ALA A 169 4.77 -21.27 -11.26
N TYR A 170 5.12 -21.02 -10.00
CA TYR A 170 4.18 -20.55 -8.97
C TYR A 170 3.64 -19.16 -9.32
N LEU A 171 4.50 -18.17 -9.50
CA LEU A 171 4.07 -16.77 -9.71
C LEU A 171 3.25 -16.60 -10.99
N LEU A 172 3.67 -17.20 -12.11
CA LEU A 172 2.93 -17.12 -13.37
C LEU A 172 1.55 -17.78 -13.26
N ALA A 173 1.45 -18.92 -12.59
CA ALA A 173 0.14 -19.57 -12.37
C ALA A 173 -0.75 -18.76 -11.40
N TRP A 174 -0.17 -18.11 -10.41
CA TRP A 174 -0.90 -17.23 -9.51
C TRP A 174 -1.49 -16.03 -10.25
N THR A 175 -0.68 -15.37 -11.11
CA THR A 175 -1.15 -14.21 -11.88
C THR A 175 -2.29 -14.56 -12.83
N GLU A 176 -2.22 -15.71 -13.51
CA GLU A 176 -3.29 -16.20 -14.38
C GLU A 176 -4.56 -16.53 -13.60
N ALA A 177 -4.44 -17.15 -12.42
CA ALA A 177 -5.59 -17.46 -11.58
C ALA A 177 -6.30 -16.20 -11.07
N ILE A 178 -5.54 -15.16 -10.67
CA ILE A 178 -6.11 -13.86 -10.29
C ILE A 178 -6.81 -13.20 -11.47
N ALA A 179 -6.19 -13.16 -12.65
CA ALA A 179 -6.81 -12.60 -13.86
C ALA A 179 -8.13 -13.33 -14.19
N GLY A 180 -8.14 -14.66 -14.13
CA GLY A 180 -9.34 -15.49 -14.32
C GLY A 180 -10.42 -15.29 -13.25
N SER A 181 -10.08 -14.70 -12.10
CA SER A 181 -11.02 -14.45 -11.01
C SER A 181 -11.77 -13.10 -11.11
N GLY A 182 -11.46 -12.28 -12.14
CA GLY A 182 -12.05 -10.96 -12.36
C GLY A 182 -11.30 -9.79 -11.72
N PHE A 183 -10.16 -10.06 -11.10
CA PHE A 183 -9.20 -9.07 -10.62
C PHE A 183 -8.05 -8.89 -11.63
N ARG A 184 -7.20 -7.90 -11.41
CA ARG A 184 -5.96 -7.75 -12.17
C ARG A 184 -4.81 -8.28 -11.34
N ALA A 185 -3.87 -8.97 -11.99
CA ALA A 185 -2.71 -9.50 -11.32
C ALA A 185 -1.60 -8.46 -11.21
N GLY A 186 -0.94 -8.45 -10.05
CA GLY A 186 0.29 -7.71 -9.78
C GLY A 186 1.32 -8.59 -9.08
N ILE A 187 2.58 -8.20 -9.18
CA ILE A 187 3.69 -8.82 -8.43
C ILE A 187 4.46 -7.70 -7.75
N TYR A 188 4.64 -7.80 -6.43
CA TYR A 188 5.67 -7.11 -5.69
C TYR A 188 6.94 -7.95 -5.77
N ALA A 189 8.04 -7.34 -6.19
CA ALA A 189 9.32 -8.02 -6.28
C ALA A 189 10.49 -7.05 -6.27
N SER A 190 11.68 -7.59 -6.01
CA SER A 190 12.92 -6.83 -5.95
C SER A 190 13.34 -6.27 -7.31
N GLY A 191 13.53 -4.95 -7.38
CA GLY A 191 14.23 -4.24 -8.44
C GLY A 191 15.73 -4.05 -8.15
N GLN A 192 16.24 -4.63 -7.06
CA GLN A 192 17.66 -4.57 -6.74
C GLN A 192 18.48 -5.43 -7.72
N PRO A 193 19.51 -4.88 -8.36
CA PRO A 193 20.39 -5.66 -9.22
C PRO A 193 21.22 -6.65 -8.41
N VAL A 194 21.25 -7.90 -8.84
CA VAL A 194 22.12 -8.95 -8.30
C VAL A 194 23.05 -9.47 -9.39
N ASP A 195 24.21 -9.97 -9.01
CA ASP A 195 25.16 -10.57 -9.95
C ASP A 195 24.58 -11.85 -10.56
N ALA A 196 24.42 -11.86 -11.88
CA ALA A 196 23.99 -13.01 -12.65
C ALA A 196 25.15 -13.80 -13.26
N GLY A 197 26.39 -13.46 -12.90
CA GLY A 197 27.61 -14.05 -13.45
C GLY A 197 28.07 -13.43 -14.76
N GLY A 198 29.36 -13.58 -15.06
CA GLY A 198 29.94 -13.05 -16.30
C GLY A 198 29.91 -11.52 -16.43
N GLY A 199 29.87 -10.79 -15.33
CA GLY A 199 29.78 -9.32 -15.31
C GLY A 199 28.40 -8.76 -15.68
N LYS A 200 27.37 -9.57 -15.64
CA LYS A 200 25.98 -9.17 -15.87
C LYS A 200 25.23 -9.11 -14.54
N THR A 201 24.26 -8.22 -14.48
CA THR A 201 23.30 -8.16 -13.38
C THR A 201 21.90 -8.48 -13.89
N ILE A 202 21.02 -8.91 -13.00
CA ILE A 202 19.60 -9.13 -13.23
C ILE A 202 18.80 -8.63 -12.01
N THR A 203 17.61 -8.12 -12.26
CA THR A 203 16.62 -7.88 -11.20
C THR A 203 15.50 -8.92 -11.29
N THR A 204 14.84 -9.20 -10.19
CA THR A 204 13.67 -10.12 -10.18
C THR A 204 12.56 -9.60 -11.09
N ILE A 205 12.32 -8.29 -11.08
CA ILE A 205 11.31 -7.67 -11.95
C ILE A 205 11.65 -7.82 -13.43
N GLU A 206 12.93 -7.67 -13.84
CA GLU A 206 13.34 -7.88 -15.23
C GLU A 206 13.12 -9.32 -15.68
N ASP A 207 13.50 -10.30 -14.86
CA ASP A 207 13.28 -11.72 -15.18
C ASP A 207 11.78 -12.06 -15.29
N LEU A 208 10.98 -11.60 -14.33
CA LEU A 208 9.52 -11.80 -14.35
C LEU A 208 8.86 -11.15 -15.56
N ARG A 209 9.24 -9.93 -15.92
CA ARG A 209 8.75 -9.26 -17.14
C ARG A 209 9.06 -10.05 -18.41
N ALA A 210 10.29 -10.54 -18.52
CA ALA A 210 10.70 -11.36 -19.67
C ALA A 210 9.88 -12.65 -19.76
N ARG A 211 9.63 -13.32 -18.63
CA ARG A 211 8.83 -14.56 -18.57
C ARG A 211 7.36 -14.31 -18.90
N VAL A 212 6.74 -13.24 -18.37
CA VAL A 212 5.36 -12.87 -18.70
C VAL A 212 5.22 -12.57 -20.21
N GLN A 213 6.13 -11.78 -20.78
CA GLN A 213 6.11 -11.47 -22.21
C GLN A 213 6.31 -12.71 -23.08
N GLY A 214 7.25 -13.58 -22.71
CA GLY A 214 7.53 -14.83 -23.45
C GLY A 214 6.42 -15.87 -23.37
N SER A 215 5.56 -15.79 -22.37
CA SER A 215 4.51 -16.80 -22.11
C SER A 215 3.14 -16.45 -22.66
N HIS A 216 2.96 -15.26 -23.26
CA HIS A 216 1.66 -14.76 -23.75
C HIS A 216 0.53 -14.75 -22.71
N LEU A 217 0.90 -14.51 -21.44
CA LEU A 217 -0.02 -14.46 -20.31
C LEU A 217 -0.74 -13.10 -20.22
N HIS A 218 -1.72 -13.02 -19.33
CA HIS A 218 -2.38 -11.75 -19.03
C HIS A 218 -1.37 -10.70 -18.58
N PRO A 219 -1.63 -9.40 -18.84
CA PRO A 219 -0.76 -8.33 -18.37
C PRO A 219 -0.65 -8.32 -16.85
N VAL A 220 0.59 -8.21 -16.35
CA VAL A 220 0.91 -8.14 -14.92
C VAL A 220 1.39 -6.75 -14.58
N ALA A 221 0.86 -6.18 -13.49
CA ALA A 221 1.33 -4.94 -12.90
C ALA A 221 2.51 -5.23 -11.96
N PHE A 222 3.44 -4.29 -11.84
CA PHE A 222 4.59 -4.46 -10.96
C PHE A 222 4.61 -3.39 -9.86
N PHE A 223 4.96 -3.82 -8.66
CA PHE A 223 5.35 -3.02 -7.52
C PHE A 223 6.81 -3.34 -7.22
N ASP A 224 7.67 -2.35 -7.36
CA ASP A 224 9.13 -2.48 -7.34
C ASP A 224 9.66 -2.18 -5.94
N ALA A 225 10.34 -3.15 -5.33
CA ALA A 225 11.10 -2.94 -4.11
C ALA A 225 12.56 -2.59 -4.46
N GLN A 226 12.87 -1.32 -4.42
CA GLN A 226 14.22 -0.83 -4.64
C GLN A 226 14.60 0.21 -3.59
N ASP A 227 15.06 -0.29 -2.44
CA ASP A 227 15.60 0.52 -1.35
C ASP A 227 17.08 0.79 -1.59
N GLU A 228 17.35 1.86 -2.31
CA GLU A 228 18.72 2.28 -2.61
C GLU A 228 19.16 3.43 -1.70
N CYS A 229 20.40 3.32 -1.24
CA CYS A 229 21.05 4.34 -0.48
C CYS A 229 22.21 4.95 -1.29
N PRO A 230 22.21 6.24 -1.60
CA PRO A 230 21.03 7.03 -1.85
C PRO A 230 20.34 6.58 -3.12
N PRO A 231 19.10 6.66 -3.36
CA PRO A 231 18.46 7.87 -3.81
C PRO A 231 17.63 8.51 -2.72
N ALA A 232 17.31 7.79 -1.68
CA ALA A 232 16.59 8.39 -0.58
C ALA A 232 17.46 8.51 0.66
N PRO A 233 17.33 9.55 1.46
CA PRO A 233 17.85 9.54 2.81
C PRO A 233 17.01 8.55 3.62
N GLY A 234 17.17 7.25 3.37
CA GLY A 234 16.56 6.16 4.11
C GLY A 234 15.09 6.41 4.47
N CYS A 235 14.83 6.52 5.74
CA CYS A 235 13.52 6.61 6.32
C CYS A 235 12.88 8.00 6.30
N THR A 236 13.04 8.81 5.28
CA THR A 236 12.34 10.10 5.23
C THR A 236 11.18 10.12 4.25
N VAL A 237 10.04 10.60 4.75
CA VAL A 237 8.82 10.82 3.97
C VAL A 237 9.03 11.79 2.80
N HIS A 238 10.04 12.68 2.90
CA HIS A 238 10.35 13.72 1.93
C HIS A 238 11.61 13.45 1.12
N ALA A 239 11.94 12.20 0.90
CA ALA A 239 13.12 11.83 0.15
C ALA A 239 13.10 12.41 -1.28
N LYS A 240 14.23 13.01 -1.68
CA LYS A 240 14.37 13.65 -3.01
C LYS A 240 14.03 12.77 -4.22
N PRO A 241 14.20 11.43 -4.18
CA PRO A 241 13.87 10.58 -5.30
C PRO A 241 12.37 10.42 -5.57
N LEU A 242 11.51 10.85 -4.65
CA LEU A 242 10.06 10.86 -4.85
C LEU A 242 9.67 11.92 -5.86
N ALA A 243 10.03 11.71 -7.10
CA ALA A 243 9.60 12.52 -8.21
C ALA A 243 9.06 11.62 -9.32
N ALA A 244 8.10 12.13 -10.09
CA ALA A 244 7.55 11.41 -11.24
C ALA A 244 8.65 10.91 -12.20
N ALA A 245 9.77 11.64 -12.32
CA ALA A 245 10.91 11.24 -13.11
C ALA A 245 11.62 9.98 -12.57
N GLY A 246 11.68 9.79 -11.25
CA GLY A 246 12.23 8.57 -10.62
C GLY A 246 11.35 7.36 -10.90
N LEU A 247 10.06 7.48 -10.66
CA LEU A 247 9.08 6.44 -10.96
C LEU A 247 9.05 6.09 -12.47
N ALA A 248 9.12 7.11 -13.35
CA ALA A 248 9.19 6.91 -14.80
C ALA A 248 10.46 6.17 -15.24
N LYS A 249 11.60 6.45 -14.60
CA LYS A 249 12.87 5.75 -14.87
C LYS A 249 12.75 4.26 -14.54
N LEU A 250 12.19 3.92 -13.38
CA LEU A 250 11.95 2.53 -12.99
C LEU A 250 10.92 1.84 -13.90
N SER A 251 9.97 2.60 -14.44
CA SER A 251 8.96 2.10 -15.37
C SER A 251 9.47 1.88 -16.80
N ALA A 252 10.70 2.26 -17.14
CA ALA A 252 11.24 2.17 -18.50
C ALA A 252 11.23 0.74 -19.08
N GLY A 253 11.28 -0.28 -18.22
CA GLY A 253 11.18 -1.70 -18.61
C GLY A 253 9.75 -2.24 -18.69
N GLY A 254 8.71 -1.43 -18.49
CA GLY A 254 7.31 -1.87 -18.49
C GLY A 254 6.46 -1.18 -17.41
N PRO A 255 5.15 -1.43 -17.34
CA PRO A 255 4.26 -0.74 -16.41
C PRO A 255 4.65 -1.01 -14.95
N LEU A 256 4.95 0.06 -14.22
CA LEU A 256 5.17 0.07 -12.79
C LEU A 256 4.05 0.84 -12.11
N VAL A 257 3.43 0.23 -11.11
CA VAL A 257 2.29 0.80 -10.37
C VAL A 257 2.76 1.57 -9.15
N ALA A 258 3.71 0.98 -8.41
CA ALA A 258 4.28 1.56 -7.21
C ALA A 258 5.75 1.20 -7.07
N TRP A 259 6.45 1.98 -6.25
CA TRP A 259 7.85 1.82 -5.90
C TRP A 259 8.00 1.94 -4.38
N GLN A 260 8.51 0.89 -3.74
CA GLN A 260 8.94 0.91 -2.35
C GLN A 260 10.40 1.38 -2.32
N TYR A 261 10.61 2.58 -1.82
CA TYR A 261 11.91 3.26 -1.88
C TYR A 261 12.70 3.23 -0.57
N ALA A 262 12.06 2.85 0.53
CA ALA A 262 12.73 2.67 1.82
C ALA A 262 11.97 1.63 2.65
N GLN A 263 12.70 0.76 3.32
CA GLN A 263 12.15 -0.34 4.12
C GLN A 263 12.48 -0.19 5.60
N SER A 264 11.59 -0.66 6.45
CA SER A 264 11.73 -0.81 7.89
C SER A 264 11.28 -2.24 8.29
N PRO A 265 11.92 -2.97 9.19
CA PRO A 265 12.98 -2.49 10.07
C PRO A 265 14.35 -2.36 9.40
N GLN A 266 15.31 -1.81 10.14
CA GLN A 266 16.67 -1.57 9.70
C GLN A 266 17.32 -2.82 9.10
N ARG A 267 17.83 -2.69 7.88
CA ARG A 267 18.71 -3.67 7.25
C ARG A 267 20.16 -3.34 7.54
N LYS A 268 20.85 -4.22 8.26
CA LYS A 268 22.24 -3.98 8.70
C LYS A 268 23.21 -3.68 7.54
N GLU A 269 23.03 -4.34 6.41
CA GLU A 269 23.84 -4.19 5.21
C GLU A 269 23.68 -2.78 4.64
N ILE A 270 22.45 -2.34 4.44
CA ILE A 270 22.09 -1.03 3.89
C ILE A 270 22.45 0.06 4.89
N THR A 271 22.11 -0.11 6.17
CA THR A 271 22.43 0.87 7.22
C THR A 271 23.91 1.12 7.36
N LYS A 272 24.73 0.08 7.24
CA LYS A 272 26.18 0.21 7.28
C LYS A 272 26.71 1.04 6.10
N ALA A 273 26.16 0.86 4.89
CA ALA A 273 26.55 1.60 3.70
C ALA A 273 26.02 3.03 3.69
N CYS A 274 24.86 3.27 4.31
CA CYS A 274 24.10 4.52 4.24
C CYS A 274 23.85 5.18 5.60
N ALA A 275 24.71 4.95 6.56
CA ALA A 275 24.53 5.39 7.97
C ALA A 275 24.24 6.89 8.13
N ALA A 276 24.73 7.74 7.22
CA ALA A 276 24.49 9.19 7.23
C ALA A 276 23.09 9.58 6.75
N THR A 277 22.36 8.67 6.10
CA THR A 277 21.05 8.95 5.48
C THR A 277 19.88 8.31 6.20
N TYR A 278 20.13 7.28 7.02
CA TYR A 278 19.12 6.61 7.82
C TYR A 278 18.90 7.28 9.17
N ALA A 279 17.69 7.13 9.74
CA ALA A 279 17.46 7.48 11.12
C ALA A 279 18.43 6.72 12.04
N LYS A 280 18.74 7.30 13.20
CA LYS A 280 19.78 6.75 14.09
C LYS A 280 19.50 5.31 14.54
N ASP A 281 18.23 4.96 14.67
CA ASP A 281 17.75 3.60 14.98
C ASP A 281 17.54 2.74 13.71
N GLY A 282 17.66 3.33 12.53
CA GLY A 282 17.51 2.66 11.24
C GLY A 282 16.09 2.30 10.85
N ASN A 283 15.09 2.79 11.54
CA ASN A 283 13.69 2.48 11.27
C ASN A 283 12.95 3.65 10.61
N CYS A 284 12.07 3.33 9.65
CA CYS A 284 11.19 4.30 9.04
C CYS A 284 9.89 4.44 9.84
N TYR A 285 9.50 5.67 10.12
CA TYR A 285 8.17 5.96 10.66
C TYR A 285 7.72 7.36 10.27
N ALA A 286 6.41 7.55 10.20
CA ALA A 286 5.84 8.84 9.90
C ALA A 286 6.15 9.85 11.00
N PRO A 287 6.37 11.14 10.68
CA PRO A 287 6.54 12.20 11.66
C PRO A 287 5.39 12.21 12.68
N GLY A 288 5.72 12.22 13.97
CA GLY A 288 4.74 12.18 15.05
C GLY A 288 4.27 10.78 15.48
N PHE A 289 4.70 9.72 14.79
CA PHE A 289 4.31 8.33 15.06
C PHE A 289 5.52 7.44 15.34
N ALA A 290 6.36 7.86 16.27
CA ALA A 290 7.54 7.08 16.68
C ALA A 290 7.13 5.64 17.09
N GLY A 291 7.84 4.64 16.55
CA GLY A 291 7.54 3.23 16.79
C GLY A 291 6.47 2.63 15.86
N VAL A 292 5.82 3.43 15.01
CA VAL A 292 5.01 2.91 13.91
C VAL A 292 5.90 2.80 12.66
N PHE A 293 6.56 1.66 12.53
CA PHE A 293 7.50 1.40 11.44
C PHE A 293 6.76 1.19 10.12
N LEU A 294 7.30 1.75 9.04
CA LEU A 294 6.67 1.80 7.73
C LEU A 294 7.68 1.44 6.65
N ASP A 295 7.24 0.72 5.65
CA ASP A 295 7.88 0.69 4.35
C ASP A 295 7.27 1.80 3.50
N MET A 296 8.14 2.64 2.92
CA MET A 296 7.75 3.89 2.26
C MET A 296 7.56 3.69 0.78
N ASP A 297 6.39 4.07 0.28
CA ASP A 297 5.97 3.87 -1.10
C ASP A 297 5.72 5.15 -1.87
N ALA A 298 5.88 5.07 -3.18
CA ALA A 298 5.50 6.10 -4.13
C ALA A 298 4.73 5.50 -5.30
N ALA A 299 3.71 6.21 -5.77
CA ALA A 299 2.92 5.81 -6.93
C ALA A 299 2.49 7.01 -7.78
N SER A 300 2.11 6.76 -9.05
CA SER A 300 1.59 7.79 -9.95
C SER A 300 0.12 8.15 -9.67
N THR A 301 -0.57 7.36 -8.84
CA THR A 301 -1.98 7.59 -8.48
C THR A 301 -2.16 7.51 -6.97
N ALA A 302 -3.22 8.13 -6.47
CA ALA A 302 -3.61 8.07 -5.06
C ALA A 302 -4.29 6.74 -4.67
N ASP A 303 -4.54 5.85 -5.61
CA ASP A 303 -5.16 4.53 -5.41
C ASP A 303 -4.52 3.52 -6.37
N PRO A 304 -3.28 3.08 -6.07
CA PRO A 304 -2.46 2.30 -7.00
C PRO A 304 -3.11 1.00 -7.46
N SER A 305 -3.84 0.33 -6.59
CA SER A 305 -4.56 -0.91 -6.91
C SER A 305 -5.95 -0.70 -7.53
N ASN A 306 -6.46 0.54 -7.65
CA ASN A 306 -7.86 0.82 -7.98
C ASN A 306 -8.83 0.12 -7.00
N GLY A 307 -8.53 0.21 -5.71
CA GLY A 307 -9.22 -0.53 -4.65
C GLY A 307 -10.35 0.23 -3.93
N ARG A 308 -10.58 1.51 -4.28
CA ARG A 308 -11.60 2.39 -3.67
C ARG A 308 -13.04 2.01 -3.98
#